data_91fd1bf713946dcd8a6b979ade9dda5e
#
_entry.id   91fd1bf713946dcd8a6b979ade9dda5e
#
_cell.length_a   1.000
_cell.length_b   1.000
_cell.length_c   1.000
_cell.angle_alpha   90.00
_cell.angle_beta   90.00
_cell.angle_gamma   90.00
#
_symmetry.space_group_name_H-M   'P 1'
#
loop_
_entity.id
_entity.type
_entity.pdbx_description
1 polymer ?
#
loop_
_entity_poly.entity_id
_entity_poly.type
_entity_poly.pdbx_seq_one_letter_code
_entity_poly.pdbx_strand_id
1 'polypeptide(L)'
;MRLTKKTVLIGIASLAFLGLCLWGGSLYLTRQNALKRFDENFIHYQAKSDDHQTFISQDIKRKEVYNLSYSPAKQTIAISKTIKKGDIYSSDYLYGPTTVYDIKQTADRYAFITSGHPILVDFGTTSVKVRYNKDSFEIPYSELSFGESFPSEDN
;
A
#
# COMPACT_ATOMS: atom_id res chain seq x y z
N MET A 1 -17.35 41.60 30.23
CA MET A 1 -18.31 40.74 29.52
C MET A 1 -18.26 39.33 30.12
N ARG A 2 -19.25 38.88 30.86
CA ARG A 2 -19.26 37.52 31.46
C ARG A 2 -19.76 36.52 30.42
N LEU A 3 -18.88 35.73 29.89
CA LEU A 3 -19.24 34.60 29.03
C LEU A 3 -20.14 33.63 29.81
N THR A 4 -21.35 33.39 29.30
CA THR A 4 -22.25 32.42 29.91
C THR A 4 -21.73 30.99 29.71
N LYS A 5 -22.01 30.07 30.65
CA LYS A 5 -21.63 28.65 30.53
C LYS A 5 -22.04 28.04 29.17
N LYS A 6 -23.20 28.46 28.64
CA LYS A 6 -23.71 28.04 27.32
C LYS A 6 -22.76 28.47 26.17
N THR A 7 -22.29 29.72 26.19
CA THR A 7 -21.40 30.26 25.13
C THR A 7 -20.06 29.52 25.12
N VAL A 8 -19.52 29.20 26.32
CA VAL A 8 -18.27 28.41 26.45
C VAL A 8 -18.49 27.00 25.93
N LEU A 9 -19.59 26.34 26.24
CA LEU A 9 -19.90 24.99 25.79
C LEU A 9 -20.06 24.91 24.27
N ILE A 10 -20.71 25.87 23.64
CA ILE A 10 -20.84 25.97 22.19
C ILE A 10 -19.49 26.17 21.52
N GLY A 11 -18.64 27.01 22.10
CA GLY A 11 -17.26 27.23 21.60
C GLY A 11 -16.42 25.96 21.61
N ILE A 12 -16.47 25.20 22.71
CA ILE A 12 -15.75 23.92 22.82
C ILE A 12 -16.29 22.89 21.81
N ALA A 13 -17.62 22.79 21.68
CA ALA A 13 -18.25 21.88 20.72
C ALA A 13 -17.88 22.22 19.26
N SER A 14 -17.83 23.51 18.93
CA SER A 14 -17.43 23.98 17.58
C SER A 14 -15.97 23.69 17.29
N LEU A 15 -15.06 23.87 18.25
CA LEU A 15 -13.65 23.53 18.11
C LEU A 15 -13.43 22.02 17.95
N ALA A 16 -14.14 21.21 18.73
CA ALA A 16 -14.09 19.76 18.62
C ALA A 16 -14.60 19.29 17.24
N PHE A 17 -15.67 19.86 16.74
CA PHE A 17 -16.21 19.56 15.41
C PHE A 17 -15.24 19.95 14.29
N LEU A 18 -14.62 21.13 14.36
CA LEU A 18 -13.60 21.55 13.41
C LEU A 18 -12.38 20.61 13.44
N GLY A 19 -11.94 20.21 14.62
CA GLY A 19 -10.84 19.24 14.77
C GLY A 19 -11.16 17.89 14.11
N LEU A 20 -12.36 17.37 14.28
CA LEU A 20 -12.83 16.14 13.64
C LEU A 20 -12.90 16.27 12.11
N CYS A 21 -13.37 17.40 11.59
CA CYS A 21 -13.42 17.66 10.15
C CYS A 21 -12.02 17.75 9.53
N LEU A 22 -11.08 18.42 10.19
CA LEU A 22 -9.70 18.51 9.75
C LEU A 22 -9.01 17.15 9.78
N TRP A 23 -9.21 16.38 10.83
CA TRP A 23 -8.65 15.03 10.96
C TRP A 23 -9.22 14.08 9.90
N GLY A 24 -10.54 14.05 9.71
CA GLY A 24 -11.19 13.25 8.67
C GLY A 24 -10.77 13.65 7.26
N GLY A 25 -10.62 14.95 6.99
CA GLY A 25 -10.12 15.48 5.74
C GLY A 25 -8.67 15.05 5.47
N SER A 26 -7.81 15.07 6.49
CA SER A 26 -6.41 14.62 6.39
C SER A 26 -6.32 13.13 6.05
N LEU A 27 -7.11 12.28 6.70
CA LEU A 27 -7.15 10.85 6.41
C LEU A 27 -7.62 10.56 4.98
N TYR A 28 -8.67 11.28 4.53
CA TYR A 28 -9.15 11.16 3.16
C TYR A 28 -8.08 11.53 2.14
N LEU A 29 -7.39 12.65 2.33
CA LEU A 29 -6.32 13.09 1.42
C LEU A 29 -5.13 12.11 1.42
N THR A 30 -4.76 11.57 2.57
CA THR A 30 -3.68 10.57 2.67
C THR A 30 -4.03 9.33 1.86
N ARG A 31 -5.26 8.85 1.97
CA ARG A 31 -5.75 7.71 1.19
C ARG A 31 -5.74 8.00 -0.31
N GLN A 32 -6.26 9.15 -0.74
CA GLN A 32 -6.29 9.54 -2.16
C GLN A 32 -4.89 9.67 -2.74
N ASN A 33 -3.94 10.22 -1.98
CA ASN A 33 -2.54 10.29 -2.39
C ASN A 33 -1.91 8.89 -2.52
N ALA A 34 -2.21 7.98 -1.60
CA ALA A 34 -1.73 6.61 -1.67
C ALA A 34 -2.28 5.86 -2.90
N LEU A 35 -3.58 6.01 -3.19
CA LEU A 35 -4.22 5.46 -4.41
C LEU A 35 -3.58 6.00 -5.68
N LYS A 36 -3.39 7.32 -5.77
CA LYS A 36 -2.76 7.95 -6.92
C LYS A 36 -1.31 7.45 -7.12
N ARG A 37 -0.52 7.39 -6.05
CA ARG A 37 0.85 6.88 -6.10
C ARG A 37 0.90 5.41 -6.51
N PHE A 38 -0.04 4.59 -6.05
CA PHE A 38 -0.14 3.20 -6.43
C PHE A 38 -0.46 3.06 -7.92
N ASP A 39 -1.41 3.82 -8.42
CA ASP A 39 -1.77 3.82 -9.84
C ASP A 39 -0.59 4.22 -10.72
N GLU A 40 0.06 5.35 -10.42
CA GLU A 40 1.14 5.91 -11.22
C GLU A 40 2.47 5.12 -11.11
N ASN A 41 2.84 4.69 -9.90
CA ASN A 41 4.17 4.11 -9.65
C ASN A 41 4.17 2.58 -9.54
N PHE A 42 3.01 1.95 -9.53
CA PHE A 42 2.93 0.49 -9.44
C PHE A 42 2.21 -0.10 -10.65
N ILE A 43 1.01 0.37 -10.99
CA ILE A 43 0.20 -0.17 -12.10
C ILE A 43 0.71 0.35 -13.46
N HIS A 44 0.81 1.67 -13.61
CA HIS A 44 1.15 2.34 -14.87
C HIS A 44 2.62 2.75 -14.97
N TYR A 45 3.47 2.10 -14.19
CA TYR A 45 4.90 2.37 -14.24
C TYR A 45 5.47 2.01 -15.62
N GLN A 46 6.11 3.00 -16.26
CA GLN A 46 6.82 2.79 -17.52
C GLN A 46 8.20 2.20 -17.22
N ALA A 47 8.30 0.89 -17.29
CA ALA A 47 9.56 0.19 -17.10
C ALA A 47 10.58 0.58 -18.17
N LYS A 48 11.83 0.83 -17.77
CA LYS A 48 12.94 1.12 -18.68
C LYS A 48 13.44 -0.13 -19.40
N SER A 49 13.11 -1.30 -18.89
CA SER A 49 13.40 -2.61 -19.50
C SER A 49 12.34 -3.63 -19.08
N ASP A 50 12.26 -4.74 -19.82
CA ASP A 50 11.29 -5.81 -19.57
C ASP A 50 11.51 -6.55 -18.24
N ASP A 51 12.68 -6.38 -17.63
CA ASP A 51 13.04 -7.02 -16.36
C ASP A 51 12.70 -6.17 -15.14
N HIS A 52 12.26 -4.92 -15.34
CA HIS A 52 11.87 -4.05 -14.25
C HIS A 52 10.60 -4.55 -13.56
N GLN A 53 10.66 -4.57 -12.24
CA GLN A 53 9.52 -4.83 -11.36
C GLN A 53 9.30 -3.63 -10.45
N THR A 54 8.05 -3.27 -10.28
CA THR A 54 7.66 -2.32 -9.25
C THR A 54 7.29 -3.07 -7.99
N PHE A 55 7.50 -2.47 -6.84
CA PHE A 55 7.06 -3.06 -5.58
C PHE A 55 6.46 -2.02 -4.63
N ILE A 56 5.55 -2.48 -3.78
CA ILE A 56 5.16 -1.80 -2.55
C ILE A 56 5.66 -2.63 -1.37
N SER A 57 6.21 -1.96 -0.38
CA SER A 57 6.73 -2.61 0.81
C SER A 57 6.49 -1.78 2.08
N GLN A 58 6.60 -2.45 3.22
CA GLN A 58 6.71 -1.81 4.51
C GLN A 58 8.10 -1.17 4.68
N ASP A 59 8.22 -0.25 5.64
CA ASP A 59 9.51 0.34 6.00
C ASP A 59 10.53 -0.75 6.37
N ILE A 60 11.70 -0.70 5.75
CA ILE A 60 12.83 -1.63 5.94
C ILE A 60 13.39 -1.65 7.38
N LYS A 61 12.99 -0.73 8.24
CA LYS A 61 13.33 -0.73 9.66
C LYS A 61 12.74 -1.91 10.43
N ARG A 62 11.71 -2.55 9.89
CA ARG A 62 11.12 -3.76 10.48
C ARG A 62 12.03 -4.96 10.27
N LYS A 63 11.99 -5.90 11.24
CA LYS A 63 12.71 -7.19 11.11
C LYS A 63 12.12 -8.08 10.01
N GLU A 64 10.84 -7.94 9.76
CA GLU A 64 10.10 -8.66 8.72
C GLU A 64 9.38 -7.64 7.85
N VAL A 65 9.60 -7.71 6.56
CA VAL A 65 9.02 -6.79 5.56
C VAL A 65 8.26 -7.60 4.52
N TYR A 66 6.99 -7.29 4.34
CA TYR A 66 6.17 -7.85 3.27
C TYR A 66 6.24 -6.96 2.04
N ASN A 67 6.37 -7.59 0.89
CA ASN A 67 6.47 -6.92 -0.40
C ASN A 67 5.43 -7.49 -1.36
N LEU A 68 4.78 -6.62 -2.11
CA LEU A 68 4.01 -6.96 -3.30
C LEU A 68 4.80 -6.43 -4.50
N SER A 69 5.20 -7.29 -5.41
CA SER A 69 5.91 -6.92 -6.63
C SER A 69 5.08 -7.21 -7.87
N TYR A 70 5.18 -6.35 -8.87
CA TYR A 70 4.49 -6.47 -10.15
C TYR A 70 5.43 -6.12 -11.30
N SER A 71 5.46 -6.94 -12.33
CA SER A 71 6.14 -6.67 -13.58
C SER A 71 5.11 -6.35 -14.66
N PRO A 72 4.96 -5.07 -15.07
CA PRO A 72 4.02 -4.71 -16.12
C PRO A 72 4.35 -5.36 -17.46
N ALA A 73 5.62 -5.49 -17.80
CA ALA A 73 6.06 -6.09 -19.06
C ALA A 73 5.79 -7.59 -19.13
N LYS A 74 6.07 -8.32 -18.04
CA LYS A 74 5.83 -9.77 -17.95
C LYS A 74 4.41 -10.12 -17.51
N GLN A 75 3.63 -9.13 -17.08
CA GLN A 75 2.31 -9.31 -16.48
C GLN A 75 2.33 -10.35 -15.35
N THR A 76 3.35 -10.28 -14.49
CA THR A 76 3.49 -11.19 -13.35
C THR A 76 3.47 -10.45 -12.03
N ILE A 77 2.86 -11.07 -11.03
CA ILE A 77 2.75 -10.53 -9.67
C ILE A 77 3.24 -11.56 -8.67
N ALA A 78 3.89 -11.09 -7.61
CA ALA A 78 4.36 -11.94 -6.53
C ALA A 78 4.27 -11.25 -5.18
N ILE A 79 4.15 -12.04 -4.13
CA ILE A 79 4.24 -11.59 -2.75
C ILE A 79 5.41 -12.29 -2.11
N SER A 80 6.28 -11.51 -1.48
CA SER A 80 7.45 -12.02 -0.77
C SER A 80 7.51 -11.45 0.64
N LYS A 81 8.23 -12.17 1.50
CA LYS A 81 8.57 -11.75 2.85
C LYS A 81 10.09 -11.69 2.96
N THR A 82 10.60 -10.55 3.34
CA THR A 82 12.02 -10.34 3.59
C THR A 82 12.26 -10.31 5.10
N ILE A 83 13.20 -11.12 5.58
CA ILE A 83 13.59 -11.20 6.98
C ILE A 83 15.02 -10.66 7.11
N LYS A 84 15.19 -9.72 8.04
CA LYS A 84 16.51 -9.18 8.40
C LYS A 84 17.06 -9.90 9.62
N LYS A 85 18.22 -10.54 9.47
CA LYS A 85 19.00 -11.15 10.58
C LYS A 85 20.39 -10.52 10.62
N GLY A 86 20.59 -9.51 11.49
CA GLY A 86 21.81 -8.71 11.49
C GLY A 86 21.93 -7.90 10.20
N ASP A 87 23.00 -8.08 9.44
CA ASP A 87 23.21 -7.43 8.13
C ASP A 87 22.79 -8.30 6.94
N ILE A 88 22.22 -9.48 7.21
CA ILE A 88 21.79 -10.43 6.17
C ILE A 88 20.27 -10.25 5.95
N TYR A 89 19.89 -10.16 4.68
CA TYR A 89 18.51 -10.16 4.22
C TYR A 89 18.22 -11.49 3.51
N SER A 90 17.14 -12.16 3.93
CA SER A 90 16.60 -13.34 3.26
C SER A 90 15.21 -13.04 2.78
N SER A 91 14.92 -13.30 1.51
CA SER A 91 13.60 -13.07 0.92
C SER A 91 13.03 -14.36 0.39
N ASP A 92 11.83 -14.71 0.82
CA ASP A 92 11.09 -15.88 0.40
C ASP A 92 9.77 -15.47 -0.26
N TYR A 93 9.41 -16.15 -1.35
CA TYR A 93 8.09 -15.99 -1.94
C TYR A 93 7.02 -16.64 -1.09
N LEU A 94 5.98 -15.88 -0.76
CA LEU A 94 4.77 -16.37 -0.11
C LEU A 94 3.68 -16.73 -1.13
N TYR A 95 3.70 -16.05 -2.29
CA TYR A 95 2.78 -16.28 -3.40
C TYR A 95 3.42 -15.85 -4.72
N GLY A 96 3.26 -16.67 -5.75
CA GLY A 96 3.77 -16.37 -7.08
C GLY A 96 5.28 -16.63 -7.23
N PRO A 97 5.92 -16.10 -8.29
CA PRO A 97 5.32 -15.23 -9.31
C PRO A 97 4.24 -15.92 -10.13
N THR A 98 3.13 -15.23 -10.41
CA THR A 98 2.00 -15.74 -11.18
C THR A 98 1.54 -14.73 -12.23
N THR A 99 0.99 -15.22 -13.34
CA THR A 99 0.51 -14.37 -14.42
C THR A 99 -0.76 -13.63 -14.01
N VAL A 100 -0.80 -12.33 -14.32
CA VAL A 100 -1.98 -11.47 -14.17
C VAL A 100 -2.68 -11.38 -15.52
N TYR A 101 -3.93 -11.78 -15.58
CA TYR A 101 -4.74 -11.74 -16.80
C TYR A 101 -5.55 -10.45 -16.93
N ASP A 102 -5.88 -9.83 -15.79
CA ASP A 102 -6.69 -8.61 -15.74
C ASP A 102 -6.45 -7.88 -14.43
N ILE A 103 -6.61 -6.56 -14.43
CA ILE A 103 -6.56 -5.72 -13.25
C ILE A 103 -7.86 -4.94 -13.17
N LYS A 104 -8.69 -5.27 -12.17
CA LYS A 104 -9.96 -4.57 -11.92
C LYS A 104 -9.79 -3.54 -10.83
N GLN A 105 -10.21 -2.32 -11.12
CA GLN A 105 -10.18 -1.21 -10.18
C GLN A 105 -11.59 -0.83 -9.73
N THR A 106 -11.75 -0.58 -8.45
CA THR A 106 -12.90 0.11 -7.85
C THR A 106 -12.41 1.36 -7.13
N ALA A 107 -13.30 2.11 -6.47
CA ALA A 107 -12.94 3.36 -5.78
C ALA A 107 -11.82 3.21 -4.73
N ASP A 108 -11.64 2.03 -4.16
CA ASP A 108 -10.75 1.75 -3.03
C ASP A 108 -10.02 0.41 -3.11
N ARG A 109 -10.08 -0.26 -4.25
CA ARG A 109 -9.49 -1.60 -4.42
C ARG A 109 -8.95 -1.80 -5.81
N TYR A 110 -7.81 -2.50 -5.86
CA TYR A 110 -7.31 -3.18 -7.07
C TYR A 110 -7.40 -4.68 -6.87
N ALA A 111 -7.90 -5.39 -7.88
CA ALA A 111 -7.95 -6.84 -7.92
C ALA A 111 -7.13 -7.35 -9.10
N PHE A 112 -6.04 -8.03 -8.82
CA PHE A 112 -5.21 -8.71 -9.81
C PHE A 112 -5.76 -10.10 -10.04
N ILE A 113 -6.33 -10.33 -11.20
CA ILE A 113 -6.93 -11.61 -11.58
C ILE A 113 -5.83 -12.53 -12.09
N THR A 114 -5.63 -13.64 -11.41
CA THR A 114 -4.61 -14.66 -11.72
C THR A 114 -5.27 -15.99 -12.04
N SER A 115 -4.48 -17.01 -12.43
CA SER A 115 -4.96 -18.38 -12.63
C SER A 115 -5.45 -19.06 -11.34
N GLY A 116 -5.01 -18.56 -10.19
CA GLY A 116 -5.42 -19.02 -8.87
C GLY A 116 -6.41 -18.06 -8.20
N HIS A 117 -6.20 -17.81 -6.91
CA HIS A 117 -6.98 -16.80 -6.20
C HIS A 117 -6.50 -15.39 -6.56
N PRO A 118 -7.42 -14.44 -6.71
CA PRO A 118 -7.05 -13.06 -6.99
C PRO A 118 -6.26 -12.45 -5.83
N ILE A 119 -5.32 -11.57 -6.16
CA ILE A 119 -4.67 -10.71 -5.17
C ILE A 119 -5.47 -9.43 -5.08
N LEU A 120 -5.89 -9.08 -3.86
CA LEU A 120 -6.68 -7.89 -3.60
C LEU A 120 -5.86 -6.88 -2.82
N VAL A 121 -5.83 -5.64 -3.30
CA VAL A 121 -5.16 -4.52 -2.65
C VAL A 121 -6.22 -3.50 -2.26
N ASP A 122 -6.55 -3.47 -0.98
CA ASP A 122 -7.60 -2.61 -0.42
C ASP A 122 -6.99 -1.38 0.24
N PHE A 123 -7.46 -0.20 -0.14
CA PHE A 123 -7.04 1.07 0.44
C PHE A 123 -8.02 1.49 1.54
N GLY A 124 -7.68 1.16 2.78
CA GLY A 124 -8.44 1.53 3.97
C GLY A 124 -8.26 2.99 4.37
N THR A 125 -8.71 3.35 5.57
CA THR A 125 -8.60 4.71 6.08
C THR A 125 -7.16 5.11 6.42
N THR A 126 -6.37 4.18 6.96
CA THR A 126 -5.02 4.45 7.49
C THR A 126 -3.93 3.56 6.90
N SER A 127 -4.30 2.58 6.08
CA SER A 127 -3.39 1.53 5.61
C SER A 127 -3.86 0.92 4.30
N VAL A 128 -2.92 0.25 3.63
CA VAL A 128 -3.18 -0.66 2.51
C VAL A 128 -3.18 -2.08 3.03
N LYS A 129 -4.21 -2.86 2.71
CA LYS A 129 -4.30 -4.27 3.02
C LYS A 129 -4.18 -5.10 1.75
N VAL A 130 -3.18 -5.97 1.71
CA VAL A 130 -2.99 -6.93 0.62
C VAL A 130 -3.50 -8.29 1.08
N ARG A 131 -4.42 -8.88 0.31
CA ARG A 131 -5.01 -10.20 0.57
C ARG A 131 -4.68 -11.16 -0.57
N TYR A 132 -4.25 -12.35 -0.24
CA TYR A 132 -3.90 -13.42 -1.16
C TYR A 132 -4.22 -14.79 -0.54
N ASN A 133 -4.82 -15.67 -1.29
CA ASN A 133 -5.33 -16.93 -0.77
C ASN A 133 -6.17 -16.73 0.51
N LYS A 134 -5.72 -17.32 1.63
CA LYS A 134 -6.32 -17.18 2.96
C LYS A 134 -5.55 -16.20 3.86
N ASP A 135 -4.47 -15.63 3.35
CA ASP A 135 -3.54 -14.77 4.10
C ASP A 135 -3.69 -13.30 3.72
N SER A 136 -3.16 -12.44 4.57
CA SER A 136 -3.10 -11.01 4.30
C SER A 136 -1.99 -10.36 5.10
N PHE A 137 -1.51 -9.22 4.61
CA PHE A 137 -0.70 -8.30 5.39
C PHE A 137 -1.19 -6.86 5.17
N GLU A 138 -0.79 -5.97 6.07
CA GLU A 138 -1.25 -4.60 6.09
C GLU A 138 -0.07 -3.65 6.22
N ILE A 139 -0.06 -2.59 5.41
CA ILE A 139 0.97 -1.57 5.40
C ILE A 139 0.34 -0.23 5.78
N PRO A 140 0.65 0.34 6.95
CA PRO A 140 0.24 1.70 7.29
C PRO A 140 0.74 2.70 6.24
N TYR A 141 -0.04 3.73 5.92
CA TYR A 141 0.39 4.74 4.94
C TYR A 141 1.68 5.45 5.32
N SER A 142 1.96 5.57 6.62
CA SER A 142 3.23 6.13 7.12
C SER A 142 4.46 5.27 6.83
N GLU A 143 4.26 3.98 6.53
CA GLU A 143 5.32 3.02 6.23
C GLU A 143 5.31 2.55 4.76
N LEU A 144 4.32 2.97 3.98
CA LEU A 144 4.16 2.54 2.59
C LEU A 144 5.25 3.15 1.72
N SER A 145 6.11 2.31 1.19
CA SER A 145 7.12 2.68 0.22
C SER A 145 6.85 2.06 -1.15
N PHE A 146 7.18 2.84 -2.19
CA PHE A 146 7.17 2.41 -3.58
C PHE A 146 8.59 2.37 -4.09
N GLY A 147 8.94 1.32 -4.83
CA GLY A 147 10.27 1.18 -5.37
C GLY A 147 10.27 0.36 -6.64
N GLU A 148 11.47 0.28 -7.22
CA GLU A 148 11.79 -0.53 -8.38
C GLU A 148 12.88 -1.53 -7.97
N SER A 149 12.73 -2.76 -8.40
CA SER A 149 13.79 -3.75 -8.31
C SER A 149 14.31 -4.07 -9.70
N PHE A 150 15.62 -4.14 -9.81
CA PHE A 150 16.29 -4.71 -10.96
C PHE A 150 16.54 -6.19 -10.65
N PRO A 151 16.42 -7.10 -11.63
CA PRO A 151 16.95 -8.44 -11.44
C PRO A 151 18.43 -8.29 -11.09
N SER A 152 18.86 -8.95 -10.01
CA SER A 152 20.28 -9.10 -9.75
C SER A 152 20.89 -9.76 -11.00
N GLU A 153 21.88 -9.14 -11.61
CA GLU A 153 22.75 -9.84 -12.52
C GLU A 153 23.44 -10.93 -11.68
N ASP A 154 22.89 -12.14 -11.74
CA ASP A 154 23.57 -13.31 -11.21
C ASP A 154 24.83 -13.50 -12.05
N ASN A 155 25.96 -13.08 -11.48
CA ASN A 155 27.30 -13.44 -11.95
C ASN A 155 27.61 -14.90 -11.62
#